data_832189ab4ec3da36daa2d6785b8217b8
#
_entry.id   832189ab4ec3da36daa2d6785b8217b8
#
_cell.length_a   1.000
_cell.length_b   1.000
_cell.length_c   1.000
_cell.angle_alpha   90.00
_cell.angle_beta   90.00
_cell.angle_gamma   90.00
#
_symmetry.space_group_name_H-M   'P 1'
#
loop_
_entity.id
_entity.type
_entity.pdbx_description
1 polymer ?
#
loop_
_entity_poly.entity_id
_entity_poly.type
_entity_poly.pdbx_seq_one_letter_code
_entity_poly.pdbx_strand_id
1 'polypeptide(L)'
;VKEGDSMIFFNFRPDRARQLTRCFVDPDFSGFTRKNGYFPVQFVCMAQYDASMPNVSVAYPPEDLHMTLGEYLSKCNKTQLRIAETQKYAHVTFFFNGGREQTFEGEDRILVQSPDVPTFDLKPEMSAYEVTDKVVEAINSDKYDVIILNYANCDMVGHTGVFDAAVKAVEAVDTCVGRMVDAI
;
A
#
# COMPACT_ATOMS: atom_id res chain seq x y z
N VAL A 1 18.54 -11.29 -25.54
CA VAL A 1 19.46 -11.19 -24.40
C VAL A 1 20.39 -12.39 -24.42
N LYS A 2 21.68 -12.19 -24.21
CA LYS A 2 22.71 -13.21 -24.17
C LYS A 2 23.61 -13.01 -22.96
N GLU A 3 24.46 -13.97 -22.67
CA GLU A 3 25.43 -13.91 -21.58
C GLU A 3 26.30 -12.65 -21.68
N GLY A 4 26.48 -11.95 -20.56
CA GLY A 4 27.27 -10.72 -20.45
C GLY A 4 26.55 -9.45 -20.90
N ASP A 5 25.31 -9.52 -21.39
CA ASP A 5 24.54 -8.31 -21.69
C ASP A 5 24.23 -7.53 -20.40
N SER A 6 24.12 -6.20 -20.53
CA SER A 6 23.71 -5.31 -19.45
C SER A 6 22.26 -4.89 -19.63
N MET A 7 21.50 -4.89 -18.55
CA MET A 7 20.08 -4.52 -18.51
C MET A 7 19.85 -3.49 -17.42
N ILE A 8 19.16 -2.41 -17.74
CA ILE A 8 18.65 -1.43 -16.76
C ILE A 8 17.14 -1.53 -16.78
N PHE A 9 16.55 -1.91 -15.63
CA PHE A 9 15.11 -2.00 -15.50
C PHE A 9 14.57 -0.67 -14.93
N PHE A 10 14.16 0.21 -15.84
CA PHE A 10 13.67 1.54 -15.52
C PHE A 10 12.24 1.49 -14.97
N ASN A 11 12.12 0.98 -13.73
CA ASN A 11 10.88 0.87 -12.98
C ASN A 11 11.16 1.09 -11.50
N PHE A 12 10.38 1.95 -10.83
CA PHE A 12 10.58 2.28 -9.41
C PHE A 12 9.64 1.52 -8.48
N ARG A 13 8.45 1.11 -8.97
CA ARG A 13 7.48 0.35 -8.18
C ARG A 13 7.85 -1.13 -8.15
N PRO A 14 8.05 -1.74 -6.94
CA PRO A 14 8.64 -3.07 -6.84
C PRO A 14 7.67 -4.24 -7.08
N ASP A 15 6.36 -4.06 -6.88
CA ASP A 15 5.38 -5.14 -6.75
C ASP A 15 5.41 -6.17 -7.89
N ARG A 16 5.24 -5.75 -9.15
CA ARG A 16 5.34 -6.65 -10.33
C ARG A 16 6.76 -6.74 -10.90
N ALA A 17 7.57 -5.70 -10.69
CA ALA A 17 8.95 -5.68 -11.16
C ALA A 17 9.78 -6.83 -10.60
N ARG A 18 9.56 -7.21 -9.32
CA ARG A 18 10.24 -8.37 -8.71
C ARG A 18 10.03 -9.67 -9.46
N GLN A 19 8.80 -9.91 -9.97
CA GLN A 19 8.48 -11.14 -10.71
C GLN A 19 9.27 -11.21 -12.01
N LEU A 20 9.25 -10.11 -12.80
CA LEU A 20 9.97 -10.05 -14.06
C LEU A 20 11.50 -10.11 -13.85
N THR A 21 12.03 -9.42 -12.85
CA THR A 21 13.46 -9.44 -12.54
C THR A 21 13.95 -10.86 -12.24
N ARG A 22 13.22 -11.62 -11.40
CA ARG A 22 13.57 -13.01 -11.09
C ARG A 22 13.68 -13.89 -12.34
N CYS A 23 12.87 -13.62 -13.37
CA CYS A 23 12.97 -14.36 -14.63
C CYS A 23 14.33 -14.24 -15.32
N PHE A 24 15.08 -13.16 -15.03
CA PHE A 24 16.42 -12.93 -15.61
C PHE A 24 17.54 -13.34 -14.67
N VAL A 25 17.43 -13.04 -13.40
CA VAL A 25 18.57 -13.04 -12.47
C VAL A 25 18.62 -14.22 -11.52
N ASP A 26 17.51 -14.92 -11.30
CA ASP A 26 17.41 -16.03 -10.35
C ASP A 26 17.74 -17.35 -11.06
N PRO A 27 18.85 -18.03 -10.72
CA PRO A 27 19.20 -19.33 -11.31
C PRO A 27 18.16 -20.41 -11.02
N ASP A 28 17.51 -20.33 -9.85
CA ASP A 28 16.52 -21.32 -9.35
C ASP A 28 15.08 -21.00 -9.77
N PHE A 29 14.88 -19.99 -10.65
CA PHE A 29 13.56 -19.61 -11.12
C PHE A 29 12.84 -20.77 -11.82
N SER A 30 11.64 -21.10 -11.33
CA SER A 30 10.83 -22.25 -11.76
C SER A 30 9.48 -21.86 -12.40
N GLY A 31 9.18 -20.56 -12.58
CA GLY A 31 7.87 -20.10 -13.09
C GLY A 31 7.58 -20.51 -14.54
N PHE A 32 8.62 -20.69 -15.35
CA PHE A 32 8.55 -21.28 -16.71
C PHE A 32 9.93 -21.76 -17.14
N THR A 33 9.98 -22.62 -18.15
CA THR A 33 11.24 -23.10 -18.71
C THR A 33 11.86 -22.04 -19.64
N ARG A 34 13.06 -21.55 -19.29
CA ARG A 34 13.81 -20.64 -20.16
C ARG A 34 14.32 -21.40 -21.37
N LYS A 35 14.06 -20.87 -22.59
CA LYS A 35 14.43 -21.55 -23.87
C LYS A 35 15.94 -21.86 -23.96
N ASN A 36 16.77 -20.95 -23.45
CA ASN A 36 18.24 -21.04 -23.52
C ASN A 36 18.88 -21.34 -22.15
N GLY A 37 18.09 -21.80 -21.18
CA GLY A 37 18.56 -21.96 -19.79
C GLY A 37 18.84 -20.64 -19.07
N TYR A 38 19.50 -20.74 -17.92
CA TYR A 38 20.00 -19.56 -17.19
C TYR A 38 21.37 -19.18 -17.73
N PHE A 39 21.60 -17.89 -17.86
CA PHE A 39 22.94 -17.30 -18.08
C PHE A 39 23.02 -15.94 -17.35
N PRO A 40 24.19 -15.54 -16.85
CA PRO A 40 24.37 -14.30 -16.12
C PRO A 40 24.26 -13.07 -17.03
N VAL A 41 23.57 -12.05 -16.53
CA VAL A 41 23.49 -10.72 -17.11
C VAL A 41 23.86 -9.67 -16.05
N GLN A 42 24.34 -8.51 -16.47
CA GLN A 42 24.51 -7.37 -15.57
C GLN A 42 23.15 -6.69 -15.43
N PHE A 43 22.45 -6.91 -14.30
CA PHE A 43 21.11 -6.39 -14.11
C PHE A 43 21.08 -5.27 -13.07
N VAL A 44 20.59 -4.10 -13.47
CA VAL A 44 20.43 -2.93 -12.61
C VAL A 44 18.94 -2.64 -12.40
N CYS A 45 18.52 -2.72 -11.15
CA CYS A 45 17.19 -2.29 -10.70
C CYS A 45 17.24 -0.82 -10.31
N MET A 46 16.25 -0.02 -10.72
CA MET A 46 16.19 1.39 -10.29
C MET A 46 15.89 1.53 -8.80
N ALA A 47 15.11 0.62 -8.21
CA ALA A 47 14.87 0.53 -6.78
C ALA A 47 15.08 -0.90 -6.27
N GLN A 48 15.16 -1.10 -4.97
CA GLN A 48 15.21 -2.43 -4.38
C GLN A 48 13.83 -3.09 -4.47
N TYR A 49 13.65 -4.00 -5.44
CA TYR A 49 12.38 -4.70 -5.63
C TYR A 49 12.14 -5.82 -4.61
N ASP A 50 13.22 -6.42 -4.14
CA ASP A 50 13.23 -7.49 -3.15
C ASP A 50 14.63 -7.59 -2.54
N ALA A 51 14.73 -7.54 -1.20
CA ALA A 51 16.02 -7.62 -0.52
C ALA A 51 16.74 -8.97 -0.71
N SER A 52 15.97 -10.03 -1.03
CA SER A 52 16.50 -11.38 -1.31
C SER A 52 16.83 -11.63 -2.79
N MET A 53 16.69 -10.62 -3.66
CA MET A 53 16.92 -10.77 -5.10
C MET A 53 18.41 -11.03 -5.40
N PRO A 54 18.76 -12.18 -6.00
CA PRO A 54 20.16 -12.45 -6.34
C PRO A 54 20.59 -11.68 -7.60
N ASN A 55 21.90 -11.54 -7.79
CA ASN A 55 22.52 -11.10 -9.04
C ASN A 55 22.02 -9.77 -9.61
N VAL A 56 21.69 -8.80 -8.74
CA VAL A 56 21.27 -7.45 -9.13
C VAL A 56 22.13 -6.38 -8.49
N SER A 57 22.26 -5.25 -9.17
CA SER A 57 22.67 -3.98 -8.58
C SER A 57 21.46 -3.08 -8.42
N VAL A 58 21.42 -2.26 -7.38
CA VAL A 58 20.33 -1.31 -7.11
C VAL A 58 20.87 0.11 -7.26
N ALA A 59 20.27 0.89 -8.19
CA ALA A 59 20.70 2.26 -8.46
C ALA A 59 20.34 3.21 -7.31
N TYR A 60 19.13 3.07 -6.77
CA TYR A 60 18.61 3.86 -5.65
C TYR A 60 18.17 2.91 -4.53
N PRO A 61 19.07 2.58 -3.59
CA PRO A 61 18.72 1.75 -2.44
C PRO A 61 17.69 2.46 -1.55
N PRO A 62 16.90 1.70 -0.74
CA PRO A 62 15.96 2.31 0.19
C PRO A 62 16.70 3.17 1.22
N GLU A 63 16.11 4.32 1.52
CA GLU A 63 16.55 5.20 2.59
C GLU A 63 15.79 4.87 3.87
N ASP A 64 16.48 4.91 5.02
CA ASP A 64 15.84 4.79 6.32
C ASP A 64 15.25 6.15 6.71
N LEU A 65 13.92 6.25 6.67
CA LEU A 65 13.22 7.49 6.95
C LEU A 65 13.09 7.70 8.45
N HIS A 66 13.63 8.80 8.94
CA HIS A 66 13.50 9.25 10.32
C HIS A 66 12.52 10.42 10.42
N MET A 67 11.93 10.59 11.59
CA MET A 67 11.01 11.70 11.87
C MET A 67 9.80 11.72 10.92
N THR A 68 9.26 10.54 10.61
CA THR A 68 7.94 10.46 9.97
C THR A 68 6.88 11.12 10.84
N LEU A 69 5.74 11.50 10.26
CA LEU A 69 4.67 12.16 11.02
C LEU A 69 4.27 11.34 12.26
N GLY A 70 4.13 10.01 12.13
CA GLY A 70 3.79 9.14 13.25
C GLY A 70 4.82 9.16 14.37
N GLU A 71 6.12 9.13 14.02
CA GLU A 71 7.21 9.26 14.99
C GLU A 71 7.22 10.63 15.65
N TYR A 72 6.99 11.70 14.90
CA TYR A 72 6.95 13.06 15.43
C TYR A 72 5.79 13.26 16.41
N LEU A 73 4.59 12.80 16.07
CA LEU A 73 3.41 12.84 16.94
C LEU A 73 3.68 12.10 18.26
N SER A 74 4.29 10.91 18.19
CA SER A 74 4.68 10.13 19.36
C SER A 74 5.67 10.89 20.25
N LYS A 75 6.70 11.50 19.67
CA LYS A 75 7.66 12.34 20.42
C LYS A 75 7.04 13.57 21.08
N CYS A 76 5.93 14.05 20.51
CA CYS A 76 5.13 15.14 21.08
C CYS A 76 4.08 14.65 22.10
N ASN A 77 4.09 13.36 22.48
CA ASN A 77 3.11 12.71 23.35
C ASN A 77 1.66 12.87 22.82
N LYS A 78 1.48 12.85 21.49
CA LYS A 78 0.19 12.93 20.84
C LYS A 78 -0.36 11.55 20.52
N THR A 79 -1.65 11.36 20.76
CA THR A 79 -2.36 10.14 20.41
C THR A 79 -2.83 10.16 18.96
N GLN A 80 -2.71 9.02 18.30
CA GLN A 80 -3.05 8.93 16.87
C GLN A 80 -3.75 7.61 16.54
N LEU A 81 -4.72 7.67 15.64
CA LEU A 81 -5.40 6.52 15.10
C LEU A 81 -5.08 6.36 13.61
N ARG A 82 -4.78 5.11 13.20
CA ARG A 82 -4.68 4.69 11.80
C ARG A 82 -5.84 3.77 11.50
N ILE A 83 -6.63 4.11 10.49
CA ILE A 83 -7.80 3.31 10.14
C ILE A 83 -7.98 3.22 8.63
N ALA A 84 -8.19 2.01 8.15
CA ALA A 84 -8.57 1.71 6.78
C ALA A 84 -9.16 0.30 6.68
N GLU A 85 -9.81 0.02 5.58
CA GLU A 85 -10.13 -1.35 5.22
C GLU A 85 -8.93 -2.08 4.61
N THR A 86 -8.98 -3.42 4.52
CA THR A 86 -7.85 -4.33 4.17
C THR A 86 -7.03 -3.84 2.99
N GLN A 87 -7.67 -3.37 1.91
CA GLN A 87 -7.00 -2.96 0.68
C GLN A 87 -6.11 -1.72 0.83
N LYS A 88 -6.36 -0.89 1.84
CA LYS A 88 -5.62 0.35 2.10
C LYS A 88 -4.98 0.42 3.50
N TYR A 89 -5.04 -0.66 4.26
CA TYR A 89 -4.48 -0.68 5.61
C TYR A 89 -2.97 -0.44 5.64
N ALA A 90 -2.22 -1.08 4.76
CA ALA A 90 -0.78 -0.86 4.66
C ALA A 90 -0.41 0.59 4.29
N HIS A 91 -1.30 1.31 3.58
CA HIS A 91 -1.06 2.68 3.17
C HIS A 91 -1.08 3.66 4.37
N VAL A 92 -1.94 3.41 5.37
CA VAL A 92 -2.02 4.23 6.57
C VAL A 92 -1.15 3.72 7.74
N THR A 93 -0.52 2.56 7.58
CA THR A 93 0.35 1.94 8.59
C THR A 93 1.79 1.82 8.10
N PHE A 94 2.15 0.72 7.47
CA PHE A 94 3.50 0.41 7.02
C PHE A 94 4.12 1.52 6.15
N PHE A 95 3.44 1.90 5.05
CA PHE A 95 3.97 2.92 4.14
C PHE A 95 4.00 4.31 4.78
N PHE A 96 2.96 4.66 5.54
CA PHE A 96 2.88 5.94 6.21
C PHE A 96 3.95 6.09 7.31
N ASN A 97 4.37 4.98 7.91
CA ASN A 97 5.43 4.94 8.91
C ASN A 97 6.83 4.73 8.30
N GLY A 98 6.99 4.98 6.99
CA GLY A 98 8.29 4.91 6.32
C GLY A 98 8.83 3.49 6.15
N GLY A 99 7.94 2.49 6.03
CA GLY A 99 8.32 1.08 5.86
C GLY A 99 8.50 0.33 7.18
N ARG A 100 7.99 0.87 8.30
CA ARG A 100 8.03 0.23 9.63
C ARG A 100 6.70 -0.44 9.96
N GLU A 101 6.75 -1.72 10.35
CA GLU A 101 5.58 -2.46 10.84
C GLU A 101 5.19 -2.08 12.27
N GLN A 102 6.18 -1.73 13.08
CA GLN A 102 5.97 -1.40 14.49
C GLN A 102 5.17 -0.11 14.65
N THR A 103 4.25 -0.12 15.62
CA THR A 103 3.52 1.08 16.05
C THR A 103 4.44 2.01 16.83
N PHE A 104 4.18 3.30 16.74
CA PHE A 104 4.75 4.28 17.64
C PHE A 104 3.96 4.35 18.97
N GLU A 105 4.57 4.86 20.02
CA GLU A 105 3.85 5.12 21.26
C GLU A 105 2.70 6.11 21.01
N GLY A 106 1.51 5.78 21.53
CA GLY A 106 0.30 6.55 21.28
C GLY A 106 -0.38 6.27 19.91
N GLU A 107 0.12 5.31 19.12
CA GLU A 107 -0.49 4.90 17.85
C GLU A 107 -1.40 3.69 18.02
N ASP A 108 -2.69 3.86 17.79
CA ASP A 108 -3.66 2.78 17.66
C ASP A 108 -3.97 2.50 16.19
N ARG A 109 -4.38 1.26 15.91
CA ARG A 109 -4.73 0.81 14.55
C ARG A 109 -6.06 0.08 14.54
N ILE A 110 -6.93 0.45 13.60
CA ILE A 110 -8.18 -0.25 13.32
C ILE A 110 -8.18 -0.75 11.88
N LEU A 111 -8.28 -2.06 11.73
CA LEU A 111 -8.48 -2.74 10.45
C LEU A 111 -9.96 -3.09 10.29
N VAL A 112 -10.56 -2.67 9.19
CA VAL A 112 -11.88 -3.12 8.74
C VAL A 112 -11.68 -4.10 7.58
N GLN A 113 -12.42 -5.20 7.56
CA GLN A 113 -12.30 -6.16 6.47
C GLN A 113 -12.94 -5.60 5.20
N SER A 114 -12.23 -5.68 4.08
CA SER A 114 -12.83 -5.39 2.78
C SER A 114 -13.85 -6.48 2.40
N PRO A 115 -14.87 -6.15 1.59
CA PRO A 115 -15.87 -7.13 1.19
C PRO A 115 -15.23 -8.26 0.38
N ASP A 116 -15.70 -9.48 0.63
CA ASP A 116 -15.28 -10.67 -0.12
C ASP A 116 -16.09 -10.77 -1.43
N VAL A 117 -15.64 -10.05 -2.43
CA VAL A 117 -16.24 -10.02 -3.78
C VAL A 117 -15.17 -10.22 -4.84
N PRO A 118 -15.48 -10.86 -5.99
CA PRO A 118 -14.51 -11.08 -7.07
C PRO A 118 -13.88 -9.79 -7.61
N THR A 119 -14.68 -8.74 -7.74
CA THR A 119 -14.26 -7.40 -8.17
C THR A 119 -15.08 -6.34 -7.44
N PHE A 120 -14.49 -5.18 -7.14
CA PHE A 120 -15.11 -4.16 -6.28
C PHE A 120 -16.17 -3.31 -6.97
N ASP A 121 -16.34 -3.40 -8.29
CA ASP A 121 -17.49 -2.84 -9.00
C ASP A 121 -18.82 -3.48 -8.60
N LEU A 122 -18.79 -4.72 -8.09
CA LEU A 122 -19.98 -5.42 -7.57
C LEU A 122 -20.44 -4.88 -6.19
N LYS A 123 -19.55 -4.17 -5.48
CA LYS A 123 -19.84 -3.53 -4.19
C LYS A 123 -19.07 -2.20 -4.07
N PRO A 124 -19.48 -1.14 -4.79
CA PRO A 124 -18.72 0.12 -4.89
C PRO A 124 -18.53 0.84 -3.57
N GLU A 125 -19.46 0.71 -2.63
CA GLU A 125 -19.35 1.27 -1.28
C GLU A 125 -18.26 0.57 -0.45
N MET A 126 -17.83 -0.63 -0.86
CA MET A 126 -16.85 -1.46 -0.15
C MET A 126 -17.18 -1.53 1.35
N SER A 127 -16.26 -1.16 2.22
CA SER A 127 -16.48 -1.07 3.68
C SER A 127 -16.46 0.38 4.21
N ALA A 128 -16.69 1.37 3.34
CA ALA A 128 -16.59 2.78 3.72
C ALA A 128 -17.51 3.17 4.87
N TYR A 129 -18.74 2.66 4.89
CA TYR A 129 -19.69 2.96 5.95
C TYR A 129 -19.25 2.41 7.31
N GLU A 130 -18.76 1.16 7.38
CA GLU A 130 -18.24 0.58 8.61
C GLU A 130 -16.99 1.31 9.10
N VAL A 131 -16.09 1.67 8.18
CA VAL A 131 -14.92 2.50 8.49
C VAL A 131 -15.36 3.83 9.10
N THR A 132 -16.37 4.47 8.50
CA THR A 132 -16.92 5.75 8.98
C THR A 132 -17.55 5.64 10.36
N ASP A 133 -18.31 4.57 10.63
CA ASP A 133 -18.92 4.34 11.95
C ASP A 133 -17.82 4.32 13.03
N LYS A 134 -16.72 3.59 12.79
CA LYS A 134 -15.58 3.51 13.71
C LYS A 134 -14.82 4.84 13.86
N VAL A 135 -14.72 5.62 12.78
CA VAL A 135 -14.08 6.94 12.83
C VAL A 135 -14.94 7.93 13.61
N VAL A 136 -16.24 7.96 13.38
CA VAL A 136 -17.18 8.82 14.14
C VAL A 136 -17.16 8.46 15.63
N GLU A 137 -17.13 7.16 15.96
CA GLU A 137 -16.96 6.71 17.35
C GLU A 137 -15.62 7.21 17.93
N ALA A 138 -14.54 7.11 17.17
CA ALA A 138 -13.22 7.56 17.59
C ALA A 138 -13.17 9.09 17.81
N ILE A 139 -13.80 9.87 16.93
CA ILE A 139 -13.92 11.33 17.08
C ILE A 139 -14.70 11.67 18.36
N ASN A 140 -15.87 11.08 18.55
CA ASN A 140 -16.73 11.32 19.72
C ASN A 140 -16.10 10.86 21.04
N SER A 141 -15.12 9.97 21.00
CA SER A 141 -14.41 9.50 22.21
C SER A 141 -13.41 10.50 22.78
N ASP A 142 -13.07 11.53 22.02
CA ASP A 142 -12.03 12.52 22.36
C ASP A 142 -10.66 11.90 22.76
N LYS A 143 -10.43 10.66 22.29
CA LYS A 143 -9.21 9.88 22.64
C LYS A 143 -8.00 10.27 21.80
N TYR A 144 -8.22 10.69 20.55
CA TYR A 144 -7.15 10.88 19.58
C TYR A 144 -6.95 12.34 19.21
N ASP A 145 -5.69 12.81 19.27
CA ASP A 145 -5.31 14.11 18.75
C ASP A 145 -5.30 14.15 17.22
N VAL A 146 -4.99 13.00 16.58
CA VAL A 146 -4.91 12.88 15.12
C VAL A 146 -5.50 11.55 14.66
N ILE A 147 -6.35 11.59 13.61
CA ILE A 147 -6.89 10.41 12.96
C ILE A 147 -6.44 10.42 11.50
N ILE A 148 -5.83 9.32 11.03
CA ILE A 148 -5.41 9.12 9.66
C ILE A 148 -6.18 7.97 9.06
N LEU A 149 -7.00 8.31 8.08
CA LEU A 149 -7.93 7.43 7.40
C LEU A 149 -7.63 7.37 5.90
N ASN A 150 -7.84 6.21 5.29
CA ASN A 150 -7.86 6.04 3.85
C ASN A 150 -9.09 5.23 3.42
N TYR A 151 -9.96 5.86 2.62
CA TYR A 151 -11.06 5.16 1.94
C TYR A 151 -10.53 4.47 0.68
N ALA A 152 -10.80 3.17 0.55
CA ALA A 152 -10.28 2.37 -0.57
C ALA A 152 -11.09 2.53 -1.87
N ASN A 153 -12.31 3.04 -1.78
CA ASN A 153 -13.35 2.99 -2.81
C ASN A 153 -12.93 3.55 -4.17
N CYS A 154 -12.49 4.83 -4.24
CA CYS A 154 -12.25 5.49 -5.51
C CYS A 154 -11.08 4.84 -6.28
N ASP A 155 -10.06 4.38 -5.57
CA ASP A 155 -8.92 3.69 -6.19
C ASP A 155 -9.31 2.26 -6.59
N MET A 156 -9.83 1.46 -5.68
CA MET A 156 -10.09 0.04 -5.91
C MET A 156 -11.19 -0.20 -6.94
N VAL A 157 -12.30 0.56 -6.86
CA VAL A 157 -13.39 0.49 -7.84
C VAL A 157 -12.96 1.08 -9.18
N GLY A 158 -12.19 2.19 -9.16
CA GLY A 158 -11.63 2.81 -10.36
C GLY A 158 -10.78 1.85 -11.20
N HIS A 159 -10.03 0.96 -10.56
CA HIS A 159 -9.24 -0.06 -11.24
C HIS A 159 -10.06 -1.07 -12.04
N THR A 160 -11.37 -1.21 -11.79
CA THR A 160 -12.24 -2.11 -12.55
C THR A 160 -12.62 -1.55 -13.92
N GLY A 161 -12.53 -0.23 -14.11
CA GLY A 161 -12.91 0.46 -15.35
C GLY A 161 -14.42 0.57 -15.55
N VAL A 162 -15.25 0.22 -14.56
CA VAL A 162 -16.72 0.32 -14.61
C VAL A 162 -17.15 1.70 -14.13
N PHE A 163 -17.53 2.58 -15.07
CA PHE A 163 -17.82 4.00 -14.79
C PHE A 163 -18.95 4.20 -13.77
N ASP A 164 -20.07 3.51 -13.93
CA ASP A 164 -21.22 3.65 -13.02
C ASP A 164 -20.91 3.18 -11.59
N ALA A 165 -20.03 2.20 -11.46
CA ALA A 165 -19.53 1.76 -10.16
C ALA A 165 -18.59 2.81 -9.54
N ALA A 166 -17.74 3.44 -10.34
CA ALA A 166 -16.87 4.52 -9.87
C ALA A 166 -17.68 5.74 -9.36
N VAL A 167 -18.76 6.10 -10.05
CA VAL A 167 -19.68 7.15 -9.58
C VAL A 167 -20.25 6.79 -8.20
N LYS A 168 -20.80 5.58 -8.04
CA LYS A 168 -21.34 5.11 -6.75
C LYS A 168 -20.28 5.08 -5.64
N ALA A 169 -19.04 4.74 -5.99
CA ALA A 169 -17.93 4.75 -5.04
C ALA A 169 -17.65 6.18 -4.52
N VAL A 170 -17.67 7.18 -5.40
CA VAL A 170 -17.50 8.59 -5.03
C VAL A 170 -18.67 9.08 -4.17
N GLU A 171 -19.92 8.77 -4.54
CA GLU A 171 -21.12 9.12 -3.76
C GLU A 171 -21.09 8.52 -2.36
N ALA A 172 -20.64 7.27 -2.21
CA ALA A 172 -20.49 6.63 -0.91
C ALA A 172 -19.43 7.35 -0.05
N VAL A 173 -18.29 7.70 -0.63
CA VAL A 173 -17.23 8.43 0.08
C VAL A 173 -17.69 9.84 0.45
N ASP A 174 -18.39 10.55 -0.43
CA ASP A 174 -18.95 11.88 -0.14
C ASP A 174 -19.89 11.84 1.07
N THR A 175 -20.81 10.86 1.09
CA THR A 175 -21.70 10.63 2.24
C THR A 175 -20.91 10.36 3.54
N CYS A 176 -19.88 9.53 3.45
CA CYS A 176 -19.03 9.19 4.59
C CYS A 176 -18.24 10.40 5.11
N VAL A 177 -17.69 11.20 4.21
CA VAL A 177 -16.97 12.44 4.57
C VAL A 177 -17.92 13.44 5.24
N GLY A 178 -19.14 13.60 4.72
CA GLY A 178 -20.16 14.45 5.35
C GLY A 178 -20.40 14.08 6.81
N ARG A 179 -20.59 12.78 7.10
CA ARG A 179 -20.77 12.26 8.47
C ARG A 179 -19.60 12.54 9.40
N MET A 180 -18.36 12.46 8.87
CA MET A 180 -17.18 12.80 9.67
C MET A 180 -17.08 14.29 9.95
N VAL A 181 -17.37 15.14 8.96
CA VAL A 181 -17.38 16.60 9.13
C VAL A 181 -18.44 17.02 10.17
N ASP A 182 -19.60 16.38 10.18
CA ASP A 182 -20.65 16.65 11.18
C ASP A 182 -20.26 16.19 12.60
N ALA A 183 -19.31 15.26 12.72
CA ALA A 183 -18.85 14.74 14.01
C ALA A 183 -17.67 15.54 14.60
N ILE A 184 -16.95 16.34 13.79
CA ILE A 184 -15.84 17.21 14.21
C ILE A 184 -16.38 18.55 14.73
#